data_4aea099fe105684a9a76d849212f105a
#
_entry.id   4aea099fe105684a9a76d849212f105a
#
_cell.length_a   1.000
_cell.length_b   1.000
_cell.length_c   1.000
_cell.angle_alpha   90.00
_cell.angle_beta   90.00
_cell.angle_gamma   90.00
#
_symmetry.space_group_name_H-M   'P 1'
#
loop_
_entity.id
_entity.type
_entity.pdbx_description
1 polymer ?
#
loop_
_entity_poly.entity_id
_entity_poly.type
_entity_poly.pdbx_seq_one_letter_code
_entity_poly.pdbx_strand_id
1 'polypeptide(L)'
;VVYNQFGDTLSTSNISGTLHVIENTQLEYFGSAFEVVDRYELGRFITPYGINLSLGDDGWTWIYDVTDYLPLLRDSVELECGNWQELLDLKFAFIEGTPPRDVRNVEAFWNGTYNLDTWDNNVMSHEFTPEPDEEMFRLVTRASGHWFGQGNNCAEFCYNTHSVLVDSTEQWSWEIMQECADNPLYPQGGTWIYDRAAWCPGAPVTEKNFELTPFVNAGESFEVEYDITHDPYGNYRMEGQIISYSAPNMLHDVELMDILAPNDRKTDSRWNPVCENPMVEIRNNGSEPLVSCTFNYDISGENQSTYVYTPDTPLEFLETIEVSLPYNVPPYTIGGDDDMLQFNVSVELSNGLDEELTNGEAHSSFVRPPTWAYNDLNDNRIIVWVKTNNAPNETSIVLTNRDGGVAWTRAYSEANTIHRDTISLNEGCYRFTVYDSDDDGLGFWANNDGGGYARFKKVAGSNFTVLEEDFGKSISYAFRFETNLVTGVDEVLEEESTTSVSVFPNPTSGIARAKLEGYHSNVNWILRNALGSTILSGEFNPRTNMLLLVDMSNLAEGMYSLLISGDNEEKVSWIVKE
;
A
#
# COMPACT_ATOMS: atom_id res chain seq x y z
N VAL A 1 -32.25 -41.70 -20.89
CA VAL A 1 -31.20 -41.80 -19.85
C VAL A 1 -31.47 -40.72 -18.83
N VAL A 2 -31.40 -41.05 -17.54
CA VAL A 2 -31.52 -40.06 -16.46
C VAL A 2 -30.17 -40.03 -15.72
N TYR A 3 -29.65 -38.82 -15.53
CA TYR A 3 -28.39 -38.61 -14.84
C TYR A 3 -28.62 -37.98 -13.45
N ASN A 4 -27.67 -38.15 -12.54
CA ASN A 4 -27.63 -37.40 -11.28
C ASN A 4 -26.91 -36.03 -11.51
N GLN A 5 -26.87 -35.23 -10.47
CA GLN A 5 -26.21 -33.92 -10.49
C GLN A 5 -24.66 -33.96 -10.73
N PHE A 6 -24.07 -35.19 -10.71
CA PHE A 6 -22.64 -35.41 -10.97
C PHE A 6 -22.37 -36.02 -12.34
N GLY A 7 -23.43 -36.16 -13.21
CA GLY A 7 -23.32 -36.75 -14.54
C GLY A 7 -23.36 -38.31 -14.56
N ASP A 8 -23.55 -38.98 -13.45
CA ASP A 8 -23.66 -40.43 -13.43
C ASP A 8 -25.02 -40.89 -13.94
N THR A 9 -25.05 -41.94 -14.76
CA THR A 9 -26.28 -42.52 -15.27
C THR A 9 -27.07 -43.19 -14.14
N LEU A 10 -28.22 -42.61 -13.79
CA LEU A 10 -29.12 -43.17 -12.79
C LEU A 10 -30.02 -44.28 -13.34
N SER A 11 -30.52 -44.10 -14.54
CA SER A 11 -31.35 -45.08 -15.23
C SER A 11 -31.37 -44.92 -16.74
N THR A 12 -31.57 -46.02 -17.44
CA THR A 12 -31.84 -46.03 -18.88
C THR A 12 -33.18 -46.72 -19.11
N SER A 13 -34.01 -46.14 -19.98
CA SER A 13 -35.25 -46.81 -20.46
C SER A 13 -35.23 -46.86 -21.98
N ASN A 14 -35.54 -48.02 -22.54
CA ASN A 14 -35.75 -48.17 -23.96
C ASN A 14 -37.22 -47.89 -24.27
N ILE A 15 -37.42 -46.87 -25.10
CA ILE A 15 -38.76 -46.55 -25.62
C ILE A 15 -38.83 -47.11 -27.05
N SER A 16 -39.76 -48.07 -27.27
CA SER A 16 -40.03 -48.54 -28.61
C SER A 16 -41.12 -47.67 -29.24
N GLY A 17 -40.78 -46.97 -30.31
CA GLY A 17 -41.69 -46.12 -31.07
C GLY A 17 -41.13 -45.79 -32.44
N THR A 18 -41.98 -45.34 -33.37
CA THR A 18 -41.53 -44.85 -34.68
C THR A 18 -41.07 -43.44 -34.50
N LEU A 19 -39.77 -43.18 -34.82
CA LEU A 19 -39.21 -41.83 -34.79
C LEU A 19 -39.75 -41.05 -35.97
N HIS A 20 -40.46 -39.94 -35.71
CA HIS A 20 -40.78 -38.94 -36.72
C HIS A 20 -39.84 -37.78 -36.52
N VAL A 21 -38.97 -37.53 -37.49
CA VAL A 21 -38.09 -36.38 -37.51
C VAL A 21 -38.94 -35.16 -37.88
N ILE A 22 -39.11 -34.26 -36.91
CA ILE A 22 -39.82 -32.98 -37.07
C ILE A 22 -38.85 -31.82 -37.37
N GLU A 23 -37.60 -31.96 -36.96
CA GLU A 23 -36.52 -30.98 -37.18
C GLU A 23 -35.17 -31.69 -37.13
N ASN A 24 -34.21 -31.27 -37.96
CA ASN A 24 -32.83 -31.70 -37.89
C ASN A 24 -32.00 -30.52 -37.42
N THR A 25 -31.49 -30.58 -36.21
CA THR A 25 -30.48 -29.67 -35.70
C THR A 25 -29.14 -30.38 -35.69
N GLN A 26 -28.12 -29.75 -36.22
CA GLN A 26 -26.77 -30.30 -36.16
C GLN A 26 -26.24 -30.06 -34.75
N LEU A 27 -26.12 -31.14 -33.98
CA LEU A 27 -25.50 -31.12 -32.67
C LEU A 27 -24.13 -31.79 -32.79
N GLU A 28 -23.09 -31.16 -32.25
CA GLU A 28 -21.81 -31.80 -32.09
C GLU A 28 -21.82 -32.65 -30.83
N TYR A 29 -21.50 -33.96 -30.97
CA TYR A 29 -21.38 -34.88 -29.86
C TYR A 29 -19.90 -35.23 -29.63
N PHE A 30 -19.43 -35.01 -28.41
CA PHE A 30 -18.08 -35.38 -27.99
C PHE A 30 -18.02 -36.78 -27.35
N GLY A 31 -18.76 -37.72 -27.88
CA GLY A 31 -18.69 -39.14 -27.51
C GLY A 31 -19.62 -39.60 -26.41
N SER A 32 -19.86 -38.81 -25.39
CA SER A 32 -20.84 -39.05 -24.30
C SER A 32 -21.62 -37.78 -24.00
N ALA A 33 -22.86 -37.91 -23.53
CA ALA A 33 -23.65 -36.76 -23.11
C ALA A 33 -22.94 -36.07 -21.94
N PHE A 34 -22.82 -34.77 -22.00
CA PHE A 34 -22.26 -33.92 -20.95
C PHE A 34 -23.21 -32.77 -20.67
N GLU A 35 -23.15 -32.26 -19.47
CA GLU A 35 -23.83 -31.04 -19.09
C GLU A 35 -23.05 -29.85 -19.65
N VAL A 36 -23.73 -28.90 -20.28
CA VAL A 36 -23.14 -27.63 -20.68
C VAL A 36 -23.07 -26.79 -19.41
N VAL A 37 -21.87 -26.44 -19.02
CA VAL A 37 -21.60 -25.61 -17.85
C VAL A 37 -20.89 -24.35 -18.33
N ASP A 38 -21.49 -23.20 -18.09
CA ASP A 38 -20.84 -21.93 -18.33
C ASP A 38 -19.77 -21.73 -17.25
N ARG A 39 -18.56 -21.36 -17.69
CA ARG A 39 -17.41 -21.16 -16.80
C ARG A 39 -16.90 -19.75 -16.93
N TYR A 40 -16.70 -19.12 -15.79
CA TYR A 40 -16.19 -17.75 -15.68
C TYR A 40 -14.92 -17.76 -14.81
N GLU A 41 -13.85 -17.17 -15.30
CA GLU A 41 -12.64 -16.98 -14.51
C GLU A 41 -12.78 -15.73 -13.65
N LEU A 42 -12.80 -15.91 -12.33
CA LEU A 42 -12.91 -14.79 -11.37
C LEU A 42 -11.57 -14.17 -11.04
N GLY A 43 -10.48 -14.88 -11.29
CA GLY A 43 -9.11 -14.44 -11.03
C GLY A 43 -8.13 -15.54 -11.35
N ARG A 44 -6.87 -15.19 -11.57
CA ARG A 44 -5.80 -16.16 -11.84
C ARG A 44 -4.58 -15.85 -10.99
N PHE A 45 -4.07 -16.86 -10.33
CA PHE A 45 -2.89 -16.81 -9.49
C PHE A 45 -1.84 -17.78 -10.02
N ILE A 46 -0.59 -17.36 -10.02
CA ILE A 46 0.54 -18.23 -10.36
C ILE A 46 1.25 -18.63 -9.08
N THR A 47 1.45 -19.94 -8.88
CA THR A 47 2.15 -20.46 -7.70
C THR A 47 3.60 -19.97 -7.65
N PRO A 48 4.13 -19.66 -6.46
CA PRO A 48 5.51 -19.24 -6.32
C PRO A 48 6.49 -20.39 -6.57
N TYR A 49 7.73 -20.06 -6.83
CA TYR A 49 8.82 -21.05 -6.86
C TYR A 49 9.17 -21.49 -5.43
N GLY A 50 8.67 -22.66 -5.05
CA GLY A 50 8.57 -23.10 -3.66
C GLY A 50 9.84 -23.69 -3.02
N ILE A 51 10.97 -23.81 -3.72
CA ILE A 51 12.19 -24.39 -3.13
C ILE A 51 12.72 -23.46 -2.03
N ASN A 52 12.68 -23.93 -0.78
CA ASN A 52 13.06 -23.18 0.43
C ASN A 52 12.20 -21.96 0.74
N LEU A 53 11.09 -21.78 0.05
CA LEU A 53 10.15 -20.71 0.34
C LEU A 53 9.34 -21.04 1.61
N SER A 54 9.21 -20.07 2.51
CA SER A 54 8.29 -20.11 3.64
C SER A 54 7.33 -18.94 3.53
N LEU A 55 6.05 -19.24 3.49
CA LEU A 55 5.00 -18.20 3.51
C LEU A 55 4.70 -17.69 4.94
N GLY A 56 5.37 -18.26 5.95
CA GLY A 56 5.13 -18.00 7.37
C GLY A 56 3.92 -18.76 7.90
N ASP A 57 3.63 -18.54 9.20
CA ASP A 57 2.57 -19.28 9.90
C ASP A 57 1.16 -18.92 9.40
N ASP A 58 0.99 -17.67 8.95
CA ASP A 58 -0.29 -17.12 8.47
C ASP A 58 -0.47 -17.29 6.94
N GLY A 59 0.51 -17.84 6.26
CA GLY A 59 0.50 -17.98 4.81
C GLY A 59 0.64 -16.64 4.07
N TRP A 60 0.07 -16.57 2.87
CA TRP A 60 0.05 -15.38 2.01
C TRP A 60 -1.35 -15.16 1.48
N THR A 61 -1.86 -13.93 1.54
CA THR A 61 -3.22 -13.59 1.12
C THR A 61 -3.18 -12.67 -0.09
N TRP A 62 -3.93 -13.06 -1.13
CA TRP A 62 -4.28 -12.19 -2.24
C TRP A 62 -5.77 -11.91 -2.22
N ILE A 63 -6.15 -10.69 -2.57
CA ILE A 63 -7.53 -10.23 -2.62
C ILE A 63 -7.89 -9.96 -4.08
N TYR A 64 -9.08 -10.44 -4.49
CA TYR A 64 -9.66 -10.17 -5.81
C TYR A 64 -11.01 -9.50 -5.60
N ASP A 65 -11.24 -8.39 -6.28
CA ASP A 65 -12.59 -7.83 -6.39
C ASP A 65 -13.40 -8.68 -7.37
N VAL A 66 -14.44 -9.31 -6.87
CA VAL A 66 -15.34 -10.16 -7.63
C VAL A 66 -16.76 -9.60 -7.65
N THR A 67 -16.93 -8.31 -7.37
CA THR A 67 -18.22 -7.62 -7.30
C THR A 67 -18.99 -7.74 -8.60
N ASP A 68 -18.32 -7.64 -9.74
CA ASP A 68 -18.93 -7.77 -11.05
C ASP A 68 -19.53 -9.16 -11.34
N TYR A 69 -19.13 -10.18 -10.57
CA TYR A 69 -19.67 -11.54 -10.70
C TYR A 69 -20.82 -11.84 -9.74
N LEU A 70 -21.33 -10.84 -9.03
CA LEU A 70 -22.43 -11.00 -8.08
C LEU A 70 -23.66 -11.72 -8.66
N PRO A 71 -24.11 -11.50 -9.90
CA PRO A 71 -25.21 -12.25 -10.49
C PRO A 71 -24.94 -13.75 -10.59
N LEU A 72 -23.67 -14.15 -10.78
CA LEU A 72 -23.24 -15.55 -10.90
C LEU A 72 -23.07 -16.21 -9.52
N LEU A 73 -22.84 -15.43 -8.46
CA LEU A 73 -22.58 -15.92 -7.09
C LEU A 73 -23.87 -16.06 -6.26
N ARG A 74 -25.01 -16.30 -6.91
CA ARG A 74 -26.32 -16.50 -6.26
C ARG A 74 -26.64 -17.98 -6.18
N ASP A 75 -27.41 -18.33 -5.14
CA ASP A 75 -27.87 -19.70 -4.87
C ASP A 75 -26.71 -20.70 -4.67
N SER A 76 -26.63 -21.73 -5.51
CA SER A 76 -25.59 -22.76 -5.45
C SER A 76 -24.71 -22.68 -6.68
N VAL A 77 -23.45 -22.40 -6.50
CA VAL A 77 -22.45 -22.35 -7.55
C VAL A 77 -21.34 -23.37 -7.27
N GLU A 78 -20.73 -23.89 -8.32
CA GLU A 78 -19.52 -24.70 -8.20
C GLU A 78 -18.32 -23.80 -8.40
N LEU A 79 -17.38 -23.81 -7.46
CA LEU A 79 -16.13 -23.09 -7.53
C LEU A 79 -14.99 -24.07 -7.77
N GLU A 80 -14.26 -23.89 -8.85
CA GLU A 80 -13.07 -24.67 -9.16
C GLU A 80 -11.81 -23.83 -8.90
N CYS A 81 -10.97 -24.31 -7.99
CA CYS A 81 -9.66 -23.73 -7.70
C CYS A 81 -8.58 -24.72 -8.09
N GLY A 82 -7.92 -24.48 -9.22
CA GLY A 82 -6.82 -25.31 -9.70
C GLY A 82 -5.52 -24.94 -9.00
N ASN A 83 -5.05 -25.78 -8.09
CA ASN A 83 -3.75 -25.64 -7.49
C ASN A 83 -3.19 -27.02 -7.10
N TRP A 84 -1.93 -27.24 -7.40
CA TRP A 84 -1.25 -28.53 -7.17
C TRP A 84 -0.18 -28.49 -6.08
N GLN A 85 0.18 -27.30 -5.61
CA GLN A 85 1.37 -27.10 -4.80
C GLN A 85 1.09 -26.49 -3.43
N GLU A 86 0.01 -25.72 -3.29
CA GLU A 86 -0.28 -24.92 -2.12
C GLU A 86 -1.60 -25.36 -1.46
N LEU A 87 -1.72 -25.12 -0.18
CA LEU A 87 -2.99 -25.20 0.53
C LEU A 87 -3.74 -23.89 0.32
N LEU A 88 -4.95 -23.96 -0.22
CA LEU A 88 -5.80 -22.80 -0.41
C LEU A 88 -6.82 -22.68 0.72
N ASP A 89 -6.95 -21.50 1.30
CA ASP A 89 -8.04 -21.07 2.16
C ASP A 89 -8.80 -19.95 1.45
N LEU A 90 -9.89 -20.31 0.77
CA LEU A 90 -10.69 -19.37 -0.02
C LEU A 90 -11.84 -18.84 0.81
N LYS A 91 -11.98 -17.51 0.83
CA LYS A 91 -13.06 -16.81 1.53
C LYS A 91 -13.70 -15.78 0.61
N PHE A 92 -15.02 -15.66 0.71
CA PHE A 92 -15.75 -14.55 0.11
C PHE A 92 -16.15 -13.57 1.21
N ALA A 93 -15.84 -12.30 1.01
CA ALA A 93 -16.36 -11.20 1.81
C ALA A 93 -17.52 -10.56 1.04
N PHE A 94 -18.73 -10.54 1.65
CA PHE A 94 -19.88 -9.84 1.12
C PHE A 94 -20.04 -8.53 1.89
N ILE A 95 -19.95 -7.43 1.17
CA ILE A 95 -20.07 -6.08 1.73
C ILE A 95 -21.48 -5.58 1.38
N GLU A 96 -22.24 -5.16 2.40
CA GLU A 96 -23.56 -4.56 2.19
C GLU A 96 -23.38 -3.11 1.73
N GLY A 97 -24.14 -2.69 0.73
CA GLY A 97 -24.12 -1.33 0.20
C GLY A 97 -24.76 -1.25 -1.17
N THR A 98 -24.91 -0.04 -1.68
CA THR A 98 -25.40 0.21 -3.04
C THR A 98 -24.20 0.25 -3.99
N PRO A 99 -24.09 -0.67 -4.97
CA PRO A 99 -23.02 -0.62 -5.94
C PRO A 99 -23.15 0.64 -6.82
N PRO A 100 -22.06 1.14 -7.41
CA PRO A 100 -22.11 2.32 -8.27
C PRO A 100 -23.03 2.11 -9.49
N ARG A 101 -23.14 0.89 -9.96
CA ARG A 101 -24.05 0.44 -11.02
C ARG A 101 -24.39 -1.04 -10.82
N ASP A 102 -25.60 -1.46 -11.21
CA ASP A 102 -25.99 -2.88 -11.11
C ASP A 102 -25.42 -3.68 -12.26
N VAL A 103 -24.82 -4.83 -11.98
CA VAL A 103 -24.44 -5.80 -13.01
C VAL A 103 -25.69 -6.45 -13.59
N ARG A 104 -25.84 -6.40 -14.92
CA ARG A 104 -26.96 -7.00 -15.68
C ARG A 104 -26.59 -8.36 -16.22
N ASN A 105 -25.42 -8.46 -16.87
CA ASN A 105 -24.97 -9.69 -17.50
C ASN A 105 -23.44 -9.80 -17.42
N VAL A 106 -22.95 -11.04 -17.45
CA VAL A 106 -21.54 -11.39 -17.63
C VAL A 106 -21.47 -12.41 -18.76
N GLU A 107 -20.77 -12.09 -19.82
CA GLU A 107 -20.59 -12.97 -20.96
C GLU A 107 -19.11 -13.25 -21.17
N ALA A 108 -18.70 -14.53 -21.06
CA ALA A 108 -17.33 -14.98 -21.29
C ALA A 108 -17.20 -15.55 -22.72
N PHE A 109 -16.17 -15.15 -23.46
CA PHE A 109 -16.00 -15.58 -24.84
C PHE A 109 -14.58 -16.00 -25.23
N TRP A 110 -13.52 -15.33 -24.81
CA TRP A 110 -12.15 -15.78 -25.03
C TRP A 110 -11.66 -16.58 -23.82
N ASN A 111 -11.95 -17.87 -23.81
CA ASN A 111 -11.53 -18.74 -22.71
C ASN A 111 -10.69 -19.91 -23.23
N GLY A 112 -9.37 -19.75 -23.26
CA GLY A 112 -8.50 -20.79 -23.81
C GLY A 112 -7.02 -20.44 -23.78
N THR A 113 -6.22 -21.40 -24.24
CA THR A 113 -4.79 -21.18 -24.55
C THR A 113 -4.67 -21.11 -26.06
N TYR A 114 -4.24 -19.96 -26.55
CA TYR A 114 -4.16 -19.65 -27.97
C TYR A 114 -2.70 -19.51 -28.41
N ASN A 115 -2.34 -20.26 -29.48
CA ASN A 115 -1.01 -20.15 -30.06
C ASN A 115 -0.92 -18.91 -30.95
N LEU A 116 0.22 -18.25 -30.90
CA LEU A 116 0.46 -17.02 -31.66
C LEU A 116 0.49 -17.24 -33.17
N ASP A 117 0.91 -18.42 -33.66
CA ASP A 117 0.91 -18.76 -35.11
C ASP A 117 -0.49 -18.90 -35.71
N THR A 118 -1.51 -19.02 -34.87
CA THR A 118 -2.91 -19.17 -35.28
C THR A 118 -3.84 -18.19 -34.57
N TRP A 119 -3.28 -17.13 -33.99
CA TRP A 119 -4.00 -16.15 -33.17
C TRP A 119 -5.23 -15.60 -33.89
N ASP A 120 -5.05 -14.99 -35.05
CA ASP A 120 -6.12 -14.36 -35.84
C ASP A 120 -7.24 -15.32 -36.27
N ASN A 121 -6.99 -16.63 -36.25
CA ASN A 121 -7.98 -17.64 -36.62
C ASN A 121 -8.75 -18.18 -35.39
N ASN A 122 -8.25 -17.99 -34.20
CA ASN A 122 -8.78 -18.60 -32.97
C ASN A 122 -9.30 -17.56 -31.97
N VAL A 123 -8.68 -16.38 -31.92
CA VAL A 123 -9.16 -15.25 -31.14
C VAL A 123 -9.99 -14.36 -32.07
N MET A 124 -11.21 -14.81 -32.32
CA MET A 124 -12.14 -14.10 -33.20
C MET A 124 -12.68 -12.87 -32.49
N SER A 125 -13.03 -11.85 -33.29
CA SER A 125 -13.85 -10.75 -32.80
C SER A 125 -15.14 -11.25 -32.17
N HIS A 126 -15.65 -10.53 -31.19
CA HIS A 126 -16.89 -10.85 -30.50
C HIS A 126 -17.90 -9.72 -30.67
N GLU A 127 -19.07 -10.05 -31.26
CA GLU A 127 -20.20 -9.13 -31.38
C GLU A 127 -21.09 -9.25 -30.14
N PHE A 128 -21.31 -8.14 -29.45
CA PHE A 128 -22.20 -8.03 -28.29
C PHE A 128 -23.45 -7.25 -28.67
N THR A 129 -24.61 -7.78 -28.31
CA THR A 129 -25.91 -7.13 -28.57
C THR A 129 -26.57 -6.81 -27.24
N PRO A 130 -26.62 -5.53 -26.82
CA PRO A 130 -27.20 -5.14 -25.55
C PRO A 130 -28.69 -5.43 -25.44
N GLU A 131 -29.11 -5.87 -24.26
CA GLU A 131 -30.53 -5.85 -23.87
C GLU A 131 -30.97 -4.42 -23.51
N PRO A 132 -32.27 -4.09 -23.48
CA PRO A 132 -32.77 -2.72 -23.31
C PRO A 132 -32.42 -2.06 -21.95
N ASP A 133 -32.06 -2.84 -20.94
CA ASP A 133 -31.68 -2.36 -19.61
C ASP A 133 -30.16 -2.44 -19.35
N GLU A 134 -29.37 -2.71 -20.35
CA GLU A 134 -27.91 -2.69 -20.35
C GLU A 134 -27.44 -1.38 -20.97
N GLU A 135 -26.90 -0.49 -20.12
CA GLU A 135 -26.55 0.87 -20.50
C GLU A 135 -25.05 1.16 -20.49
N MET A 136 -24.30 0.39 -19.70
CA MET A 136 -22.86 0.55 -19.55
C MET A 136 -22.15 -0.79 -19.74
N PHE A 137 -20.91 -0.75 -20.24
CA PHE A 137 -20.19 -1.95 -20.65
C PHE A 137 -18.72 -1.87 -20.28
N ARG A 138 -18.19 -2.99 -19.79
CA ARG A 138 -16.76 -3.18 -19.48
C ARG A 138 -16.26 -4.47 -20.13
N LEU A 139 -15.10 -4.42 -20.75
CA LEU A 139 -14.35 -5.61 -21.13
C LEU A 139 -13.31 -5.90 -20.06
N VAL A 140 -13.34 -7.11 -19.53
CA VAL A 140 -12.34 -7.63 -18.60
C VAL A 140 -11.49 -8.66 -19.34
N THR A 141 -10.17 -8.50 -19.30
CA THR A 141 -9.25 -9.48 -19.90
C THR A 141 -8.16 -9.91 -18.93
N ARG A 142 -7.83 -11.21 -18.96
CA ARG A 142 -6.69 -11.81 -18.28
C ARG A 142 -5.90 -12.59 -19.30
N ALA A 143 -4.78 -12.05 -19.74
CA ALA A 143 -3.88 -12.70 -20.68
C ALA A 143 -2.53 -12.95 -20.01
N SER A 144 -2.04 -14.19 -20.00
CA SER A 144 -0.70 -14.53 -19.53
C SER A 144 0.08 -15.26 -20.59
N GLY A 145 1.27 -14.74 -20.91
CA GLY A 145 2.13 -15.29 -21.95
C GLY A 145 2.97 -16.45 -21.45
N HIS A 146 3.07 -17.51 -22.26
CA HIS A 146 3.79 -18.72 -21.93
C HIS A 146 4.64 -19.18 -23.11
N TRP A 147 5.75 -19.85 -22.82
CA TRP A 147 6.71 -20.35 -23.75
C TRP A 147 7.91 -19.42 -24.00
N PHE A 148 9.07 -19.98 -23.84
CA PHE A 148 10.37 -19.30 -23.98
C PHE A 148 11.36 -20.05 -24.92
N GLY A 149 10.88 -20.98 -25.75
CA GLY A 149 11.74 -21.81 -26.60
C GLY A 149 12.29 -21.08 -27.81
N GLN A 150 13.30 -21.54 -28.34
CA GLN A 150 14.11 -21.33 -29.56
C GLN A 150 13.94 -20.01 -30.35
N GLY A 151 14.97 -19.20 -30.40
CA GLY A 151 15.06 -17.99 -31.20
C GLY A 151 14.44 -16.75 -30.52
N ASN A 152 13.90 -15.83 -31.28
CA ASN A 152 13.17 -14.66 -30.75
C ASN A 152 11.74 -14.99 -30.31
N ASN A 153 11.44 -16.23 -30.00
CA ASN A 153 10.11 -16.77 -29.81
C ASN A 153 9.76 -16.76 -28.35
N CYS A 154 9.16 -15.70 -27.87
CA CYS A 154 8.77 -15.69 -26.50
C CYS A 154 7.45 -14.95 -26.32
N ALA A 155 6.41 -15.67 -25.95
CA ALA A 155 5.24 -15.06 -25.37
C ALA A 155 5.46 -14.75 -23.88
N GLU A 156 6.39 -15.46 -23.20
CA GLU A 156 6.61 -15.31 -21.76
C GLU A 156 7.52 -14.13 -21.39
N PHE A 157 8.62 -13.94 -22.12
CA PHE A 157 9.66 -12.96 -21.76
C PHE A 157 9.85 -11.85 -22.81
N CYS A 158 8.93 -11.72 -23.77
CA CYS A 158 9.02 -10.69 -24.78
C CYS A 158 7.94 -9.62 -24.64
N TYR A 159 8.36 -8.39 -24.90
CA TYR A 159 7.47 -7.25 -25.00
C TYR A 159 6.62 -7.34 -26.25
N ASN A 160 5.47 -7.98 -26.16
CA ASN A 160 4.46 -8.00 -27.20
C ASN A 160 3.48 -6.86 -26.96
N THR A 161 3.11 -6.16 -28.03
CA THR A 161 2.10 -5.11 -27.95
C THR A 161 0.73 -5.75 -28.09
N HIS A 162 -0.12 -5.51 -27.13
CA HIS A 162 -1.51 -5.95 -27.09
C HIS A 162 -2.42 -4.76 -27.38
N SER A 163 -3.50 -4.98 -28.08
CA SER A 163 -4.48 -3.95 -28.43
C SER A 163 -5.90 -4.45 -28.24
N VAL A 164 -6.79 -3.56 -27.86
CA VAL A 164 -8.24 -3.77 -27.88
C VAL A 164 -8.86 -2.78 -28.86
N LEU A 165 -9.64 -3.33 -29.78
CA LEU A 165 -10.39 -2.54 -30.76
C LEU A 165 -11.90 -2.63 -30.44
N VAL A 166 -12.60 -1.54 -30.67
CA VAL A 166 -14.06 -1.45 -30.60
C VAL A 166 -14.52 -0.99 -31.97
N ASP A 167 -15.42 -1.75 -32.61
CA ASP A 167 -15.88 -1.52 -33.96
C ASP A 167 -14.73 -1.25 -34.95
N SER A 168 -13.73 -2.14 -34.93
CA SER A 168 -12.52 -2.07 -35.75
C SER A 168 -11.64 -0.82 -35.51
N THR A 169 -11.86 -0.07 -34.41
CA THR A 169 -11.06 1.09 -34.04
C THR A 169 -10.27 0.78 -32.78
N GLU A 170 -8.93 0.85 -32.87
CA GLU A 170 -8.06 0.65 -31.70
C GLU A 170 -8.33 1.73 -30.64
N GLN A 171 -8.74 1.31 -29.45
CA GLN A 171 -9.00 2.18 -28.31
C GLN A 171 -7.89 2.12 -27.28
N TRP A 172 -7.27 0.94 -27.10
CA TRP A 172 -6.17 0.73 -26.15
C TRP A 172 -5.06 -0.10 -26.77
N SER A 173 -3.84 0.26 -26.42
CA SER A 173 -2.62 -0.46 -26.82
C SER A 173 -1.59 -0.38 -25.71
N TRP A 174 -0.95 -1.49 -25.37
CA TRP A 174 0.05 -1.58 -24.28
C TRP A 174 1.05 -2.72 -24.50
N GLU A 175 2.20 -2.63 -23.87
CA GLU A 175 3.15 -3.75 -23.77
C GLU A 175 2.77 -4.64 -22.57
N ILE A 176 2.68 -5.96 -22.80
CA ILE A 176 2.19 -6.90 -21.77
C ILE A 176 3.34 -7.45 -20.93
N MET A 177 3.90 -6.63 -20.06
CA MET A 177 4.94 -7.10 -19.12
C MET A 177 4.58 -6.73 -17.70
N GLN A 178 4.94 -7.61 -16.76
CA GLN A 178 4.86 -7.41 -15.32
C GLN A 178 6.28 -7.47 -14.74
N GLU A 179 6.66 -6.44 -13.99
CA GLU A 179 7.95 -6.38 -13.27
C GLU A 179 7.94 -7.37 -12.10
N CYS A 180 8.64 -8.48 -12.26
CA CYS A 180 8.65 -9.54 -11.23
C CYS A 180 9.65 -9.27 -10.12
N ALA A 181 10.73 -8.55 -10.37
CA ALA A 181 11.69 -8.16 -9.35
C ALA A 181 11.11 -7.23 -8.27
N ASP A 182 9.93 -6.65 -8.53
CA ASP A 182 9.17 -5.85 -7.55
C ASP A 182 8.09 -6.67 -6.81
N ASN A 183 8.03 -7.97 -7.04
CA ASN A 183 7.10 -8.86 -6.35
C ASN A 183 7.32 -8.82 -4.83
N PRO A 184 6.27 -8.59 -4.02
CA PRO A 184 6.40 -8.57 -2.57
C PRO A 184 6.75 -9.93 -1.96
N LEU A 185 6.49 -11.02 -2.67
CA LEU A 185 6.84 -12.38 -2.24
C LEU A 185 8.26 -12.72 -2.72
N TYR A 186 9.23 -12.52 -1.86
CA TYR A 186 10.66 -12.82 -2.10
C TYR A 186 11.36 -13.22 -0.79
N PRO A 187 12.51 -13.92 -0.83
CA PRO A 187 13.10 -14.55 -2.00
C PRO A 187 12.33 -15.79 -2.44
N GLN A 188 12.46 -16.18 -3.70
CA GLN A 188 11.91 -17.42 -4.21
C GLN A 188 13.03 -18.30 -4.80
N GLY A 189 12.82 -19.63 -4.83
CA GLY A 189 13.86 -20.58 -5.21
C GLY A 189 14.17 -20.69 -6.71
N GLY A 190 13.41 -20.02 -7.59
CA GLY A 190 13.55 -20.06 -9.04
C GLY A 190 14.04 -18.76 -9.64
N THR A 191 13.87 -18.61 -10.93
CA THR A 191 14.20 -17.38 -11.69
C THR A 191 13.06 -16.37 -11.58
N TRP A 192 12.67 -16.04 -10.36
CA TRP A 192 11.47 -15.30 -10.04
C TRP A 192 11.52 -13.83 -10.47
N ILE A 193 12.71 -13.23 -10.53
CA ILE A 193 12.93 -11.81 -10.82
C ILE A 193 12.65 -11.40 -12.26
N TYR A 194 12.72 -12.34 -13.22
CA TYR A 194 12.59 -12.00 -14.63
C TYR A 194 11.17 -11.61 -14.98
N ASP A 195 11.04 -10.46 -15.61
CA ASP A 195 9.77 -9.93 -16.10
C ASP A 195 9.10 -10.91 -17.06
N ARG A 196 7.79 -11.03 -16.92
CA ARG A 196 6.97 -11.93 -17.72
C ARG A 196 5.71 -11.24 -18.21
N ALA A 197 5.17 -11.79 -19.29
CA ALA A 197 3.96 -11.29 -19.90
C ALA A 197 2.73 -11.46 -18.97
N ALA A 198 2.45 -10.42 -18.20
CA ALA A 198 1.33 -10.25 -17.28
C ALA A 198 1.25 -11.24 -16.11
N TRP A 199 2.35 -11.89 -15.72
CA TRP A 199 2.36 -12.76 -14.56
C TRP A 199 3.73 -12.82 -13.88
N CYS A 200 3.73 -13.03 -12.57
CA CYS A 200 4.94 -13.35 -11.81
C CYS A 200 4.70 -14.56 -10.91
N PRO A 201 5.72 -15.37 -10.62
CA PRO A 201 5.58 -16.46 -9.66
C PRO A 201 5.15 -15.92 -8.29
N GLY A 202 4.09 -16.49 -7.71
CA GLY A 202 3.56 -16.07 -6.42
C GLY A 202 2.69 -14.82 -6.43
N ALA A 203 2.23 -14.39 -7.61
CA ALA A 203 1.39 -13.21 -7.75
C ALA A 203 0.14 -13.47 -8.61
N PRO A 204 -0.90 -12.64 -8.49
CA PRO A 204 -2.01 -12.63 -9.43
C PRO A 204 -1.55 -12.29 -10.85
N VAL A 205 -2.21 -12.88 -11.84
CA VAL A 205 -2.10 -12.46 -13.23
C VAL A 205 -2.75 -11.08 -13.37
N THR A 206 -2.09 -10.19 -14.08
CA THR A 206 -2.62 -8.85 -14.32
C THR A 206 -3.96 -8.91 -15.04
N GLU A 207 -4.97 -8.34 -14.42
CA GLU A 207 -6.26 -8.08 -15.02
C GLU A 207 -6.26 -6.71 -15.69
N LYS A 208 -6.85 -6.62 -16.88
CA LYS A 208 -7.09 -5.36 -17.57
C LYS A 208 -8.58 -5.13 -17.72
N ASN A 209 -9.00 -3.96 -17.28
CA ASN A 209 -10.39 -3.49 -17.33
C ASN A 209 -10.49 -2.33 -18.30
N PHE A 210 -11.38 -2.46 -19.30
CA PHE A 210 -11.58 -1.46 -20.33
C PHE A 210 -13.05 -1.01 -20.31
N GLU A 211 -13.29 0.23 -19.94
CA GLU A 211 -14.64 0.80 -19.98
C GLU A 211 -15.04 1.09 -21.41
N LEU A 212 -15.99 0.33 -21.94
CA LEU A 212 -16.43 0.40 -23.32
C LEU A 212 -17.49 1.48 -23.54
N THR A 213 -18.23 1.86 -22.50
CA THR A 213 -19.38 2.78 -22.57
C THR A 213 -19.13 4.05 -23.39
N PRO A 214 -17.96 4.72 -23.32
CA PRO A 214 -17.70 5.93 -24.12
C PRO A 214 -17.58 5.67 -25.63
N PHE A 215 -17.40 4.44 -26.07
CA PHE A 215 -17.09 4.07 -27.44
C PHE A 215 -18.23 3.36 -28.14
N VAL A 216 -19.32 3.05 -27.43
CA VAL A 216 -20.48 2.31 -27.97
C VAL A 216 -21.75 3.15 -27.87
N ASN A 217 -22.71 2.89 -28.76
CA ASN A 217 -23.99 3.58 -28.70
C ASN A 217 -25.00 2.75 -27.89
N ALA A 218 -25.77 3.38 -27.03
CA ALA A 218 -26.77 2.71 -26.21
C ALA A 218 -27.80 1.95 -27.09
N GLY A 219 -27.95 0.65 -26.81
CA GLY A 219 -28.90 -0.22 -27.51
C GLY A 219 -28.49 -0.65 -28.93
N GLU A 220 -27.29 -0.31 -29.38
CA GLU A 220 -26.73 -0.81 -30.63
C GLU A 220 -25.73 -1.93 -30.37
N SER A 221 -25.66 -2.94 -31.23
CA SER A 221 -24.62 -3.97 -31.19
C SER A 221 -23.27 -3.34 -31.50
N PHE A 222 -22.23 -3.85 -30.85
CA PHE A 222 -20.83 -3.47 -31.06
C PHE A 222 -19.92 -4.70 -31.10
N GLU A 223 -18.78 -4.55 -31.74
CA GLU A 223 -17.78 -5.61 -31.85
C GLU A 223 -16.54 -5.27 -31.05
N VAL A 224 -15.98 -6.25 -30.31
CA VAL A 224 -14.68 -6.15 -29.68
C VAL A 224 -13.70 -7.11 -30.32
N GLU A 225 -12.48 -6.63 -30.53
CA GLU A 225 -11.38 -7.42 -31.08
C GLU A 225 -10.18 -7.30 -30.12
N TYR A 226 -9.40 -8.37 -30.01
CA TYR A 226 -8.16 -8.38 -29.27
C TYR A 226 -7.02 -8.80 -30.18
N ASP A 227 -6.07 -7.92 -30.37
CA ASP A 227 -4.94 -8.13 -31.28
C ASP A 227 -3.61 -8.14 -30.53
N ILE A 228 -2.62 -8.86 -31.07
CA ILE A 228 -1.27 -8.92 -30.55
C ILE A 228 -0.28 -8.74 -31.70
N THR A 229 0.58 -7.74 -31.61
CA THR A 229 1.73 -7.62 -32.49
C THR A 229 2.86 -8.50 -31.95
N HIS A 230 3.18 -9.59 -32.61
CA HIS A 230 4.04 -10.65 -32.08
C HIS A 230 4.82 -11.42 -33.16
N ASP A 231 5.85 -12.14 -32.72
CA ASP A 231 6.44 -13.25 -33.46
C ASP A 231 5.53 -14.50 -33.38
N PRO A 232 5.53 -15.40 -34.39
CA PRO A 232 4.54 -16.48 -34.51
C PRO A 232 4.69 -17.63 -33.49
N TYR A 233 5.49 -17.48 -32.45
CA TYR A 233 5.80 -18.57 -31.54
C TYR A 233 5.51 -18.23 -30.09
N GLY A 234 4.87 -19.15 -29.40
CA GLY A 234 4.41 -19.02 -28.03
C GLY A 234 2.91 -19.10 -27.95
N ASN A 235 2.38 -18.95 -26.77
CA ASN A 235 0.94 -18.94 -26.54
C ASN A 235 0.57 -18.04 -25.38
N TYR A 236 -0.68 -17.59 -25.40
CA TYR A 236 -1.30 -16.89 -24.28
C TYR A 236 -2.47 -17.70 -23.73
N ARG A 237 -2.49 -17.89 -22.42
CA ARG A 237 -3.72 -18.27 -21.73
C ARG A 237 -4.56 -17.01 -21.55
N MET A 238 -5.71 -16.97 -22.18
CA MET A 238 -6.56 -15.80 -22.22
C MET A 238 -7.96 -16.09 -21.69
N GLU A 239 -8.50 -15.11 -20.99
CA GLU A 239 -9.90 -14.96 -20.65
C GLU A 239 -10.35 -13.58 -21.11
N GLY A 240 -11.50 -13.48 -21.77
CA GLY A 240 -12.16 -12.24 -22.14
C GLY A 240 -13.62 -12.29 -21.76
N GLN A 241 -14.10 -11.26 -21.09
CA GLN A 241 -15.48 -11.18 -20.61
C GLN A 241 -16.02 -9.77 -20.83
N ILE A 242 -17.23 -9.67 -21.37
CA ILE A 242 -18.00 -8.42 -21.36
C ILE A 242 -18.96 -8.47 -20.20
N ILE A 243 -18.94 -7.41 -19.40
CA ILE A 243 -19.86 -7.19 -18.30
C ILE A 243 -20.71 -5.99 -18.64
N SER A 244 -22.02 -6.17 -18.58
CA SER A 244 -22.99 -5.10 -18.82
C SER A 244 -23.63 -4.64 -17.52
N TYR A 245 -23.98 -3.38 -17.46
CA TYR A 245 -24.49 -2.74 -16.28
C TYR A 245 -25.68 -1.83 -16.57
N SER A 246 -26.42 -1.49 -15.50
CA SER A 246 -27.38 -0.40 -15.50
C SER A 246 -26.71 0.97 -15.69
N ALA A 247 -27.50 2.02 -15.81
CA ALA A 247 -27.08 3.38 -15.51
C ALA A 247 -26.53 3.48 -14.06
N PRO A 248 -25.74 4.53 -13.74
CA PRO A 248 -25.28 4.76 -12.39
C PRO A 248 -26.45 4.82 -11.38
N ASN A 249 -26.27 4.19 -10.22
CA ASN A 249 -27.27 4.12 -9.17
C ASN A 249 -27.36 5.41 -8.33
N MET A 250 -26.29 6.21 -8.31
CA MET A 250 -26.14 7.39 -7.48
C MET A 250 -25.73 8.61 -8.29
N LEU A 251 -26.18 9.78 -7.89
CA LEU A 251 -25.69 11.05 -8.43
C LEU A 251 -24.40 11.50 -7.77
N HIS A 252 -24.31 11.29 -6.46
CA HIS A 252 -23.23 11.81 -5.63
C HIS A 252 -22.80 10.73 -4.63
N ASP A 253 -21.59 10.21 -4.78
CA ASP A 253 -21.01 9.25 -3.85
C ASP A 253 -19.50 9.24 -3.95
N VAL A 254 -18.82 9.14 -2.81
CA VAL A 254 -17.37 8.93 -2.73
C VAL A 254 -17.07 7.68 -1.91
N GLU A 255 -16.45 6.71 -2.52
CA GLU A 255 -16.05 5.47 -1.89
C GLU A 255 -14.58 5.51 -1.45
N LEU A 256 -14.30 5.00 -0.27
CA LEU A 256 -12.96 4.71 0.20
C LEU A 256 -12.56 3.30 -0.22
N MET A 257 -11.81 3.20 -1.32
CA MET A 257 -11.44 1.92 -1.92
C MET A 257 -10.43 1.14 -1.08
N ASP A 258 -9.39 1.82 -0.59
CA ASP A 258 -8.32 1.17 0.15
C ASP A 258 -7.54 2.14 1.05
N ILE A 259 -6.92 1.58 2.10
CA ILE A 259 -5.87 2.23 2.88
C ILE A 259 -4.53 1.69 2.40
N LEU A 260 -3.87 2.46 1.54
CA LEU A 260 -2.58 2.08 0.97
C LEU A 260 -1.48 2.10 2.03
N ALA A 261 -1.55 3.04 2.98
CA ALA A 261 -0.64 3.16 4.12
C ALA A 261 -1.27 3.99 5.26
N PRO A 262 -0.96 3.68 6.54
CA PRO A 262 -0.22 2.50 6.99
C PRO A 262 -1.09 1.25 6.99
N ASN A 263 -0.51 0.09 6.75
CA ASN A 263 -1.15 -1.20 6.91
C ASN A 263 -0.11 -2.30 7.25
N ASP A 264 -0.57 -3.52 7.54
CA ASP A 264 0.27 -4.68 7.85
C ASP A 264 0.23 -5.76 6.75
N ARG A 265 -0.31 -5.43 5.59
CA ARG A 265 -0.43 -6.37 4.48
C ARG A 265 0.95 -6.74 3.91
N LYS A 266 1.22 -8.03 3.79
CA LYS A 266 2.46 -8.55 3.19
C LYS A 266 2.61 -8.13 1.73
N THR A 267 1.49 -7.97 1.01
CA THR A 267 1.45 -7.52 -0.39
C THR A 267 2.00 -6.12 -0.59
N ASP A 268 1.93 -5.28 0.43
CA ASP A 268 2.39 -3.89 0.38
C ASP A 268 3.75 -3.68 1.06
N SER A 269 4.41 -4.77 1.46
CA SER A 269 5.65 -4.73 2.26
C SER A 269 6.81 -3.99 1.60
N ARG A 270 6.82 -3.91 0.26
CA ARG A 270 7.90 -3.24 -0.47
C ARG A 270 7.89 -1.72 -0.34
N TRP A 271 6.71 -1.13 -0.21
CA TRP A 271 6.57 0.32 -0.28
C TRP A 271 5.73 0.94 0.85
N ASN A 272 5.09 0.14 1.70
CA ASN A 272 4.24 0.67 2.77
C ASN A 272 4.95 1.80 3.56
N PRO A 273 4.60 3.08 3.35
CA PRO A 273 5.38 4.23 3.84
C PRO A 273 5.01 4.57 5.29
N VAL A 274 5.30 3.70 6.24
CA VAL A 274 4.90 3.86 7.65
C VAL A 274 5.53 5.11 8.32
N CYS A 275 6.64 5.61 7.80
CA CYS A 275 7.25 6.87 8.27
C CYS A 275 6.57 8.12 7.70
N GLU A 276 5.85 8.00 6.60
CA GLU A 276 5.28 9.09 5.82
C GLU A 276 3.83 9.37 6.24
N ASN A 277 3.17 10.25 5.52
CA ASN A 277 1.75 10.49 5.74
C ASN A 277 0.93 9.27 5.34
N PRO A 278 -0.21 9.01 5.98
CA PRO A 278 -1.16 8.02 5.52
C PRO A 278 -1.59 8.28 4.07
N MET A 279 -1.84 7.22 3.33
CA MET A 279 -2.31 7.26 1.96
C MET A 279 -3.54 6.37 1.80
N VAL A 280 -4.52 6.88 1.10
CA VAL A 280 -5.76 6.17 0.78
C VAL A 280 -6.06 6.27 -0.71
N GLU A 281 -6.81 5.33 -1.24
CA GLU A 281 -7.41 5.41 -2.57
C GLU A 281 -8.90 5.64 -2.43
N ILE A 282 -9.43 6.60 -3.21
CA ILE A 282 -10.87 6.88 -3.29
C ILE A 282 -11.35 6.77 -4.72
N ARG A 283 -12.64 6.51 -4.89
CA ARG A 283 -13.34 6.45 -6.18
C ARG A 283 -14.58 7.34 -6.17
N ASN A 284 -14.86 8.00 -7.29
CA ASN A 284 -16.15 8.64 -7.50
C ASN A 284 -17.16 7.59 -8.02
N ASN A 285 -18.12 7.21 -7.19
CA ASN A 285 -19.21 6.31 -7.58
C ASN A 285 -20.49 7.05 -8.01
N GLY A 286 -20.50 8.38 -7.87
CA GLY A 286 -21.59 9.22 -8.36
C GLY A 286 -21.46 9.55 -9.84
N SER A 287 -22.57 9.68 -10.53
CA SER A 287 -22.60 10.10 -11.95
C SER A 287 -22.19 11.55 -12.16
N GLU A 288 -22.24 12.39 -11.12
CA GLU A 288 -21.74 13.76 -11.16
C GLU A 288 -20.26 13.79 -10.72
N PRO A 289 -19.41 14.63 -11.35
CA PRO A 289 -17.99 14.68 -11.03
C PRO A 289 -17.70 15.06 -9.57
N LEU A 290 -16.78 14.36 -8.93
CA LEU A 290 -16.30 14.64 -7.59
C LEU A 290 -15.35 15.85 -7.61
N VAL A 291 -15.77 16.95 -7.00
CA VAL A 291 -14.99 18.19 -6.95
C VAL A 291 -14.29 18.44 -5.62
N SER A 292 -14.76 17.86 -4.53
CA SER A 292 -14.17 18.02 -3.19
C SER A 292 -14.75 17.00 -2.22
N CYS A 293 -13.88 16.43 -1.37
CA CYS A 293 -14.29 15.56 -0.26
C CYS A 293 -13.57 15.93 1.03
N THR A 294 -14.10 15.44 2.15
CA THR A 294 -13.56 15.71 3.49
C THR A 294 -13.21 14.39 4.14
N PHE A 295 -11.94 14.26 4.57
CA PHE A 295 -11.46 13.14 5.34
C PHE A 295 -11.46 13.46 6.82
N ASN A 296 -11.90 12.49 7.64
CA ASN A 296 -11.68 12.48 9.09
C ASN A 296 -10.89 11.20 9.42
N TYR A 297 -9.81 11.32 10.15
CA TYR A 297 -8.93 10.19 10.44
C TYR A 297 -8.21 10.33 11.77
N ASP A 298 -7.86 9.19 12.36
CA ASP A 298 -7.14 9.08 13.61
C ASP A 298 -6.30 7.80 13.69
N ILE A 299 -5.46 7.70 14.72
CA ILE A 299 -4.75 6.47 15.06
C ILE A 299 -5.21 6.01 16.44
N SER A 300 -5.83 4.84 16.51
CA SER A 300 -6.33 4.21 17.73
C SER A 300 -7.23 5.12 18.57
N GLY A 301 -7.96 6.03 17.93
CA GLY A 301 -8.83 7.02 18.55
C GLY A 301 -8.13 8.29 19.05
N GLU A 302 -6.82 8.40 18.83
CA GLU A 302 -6.01 9.56 19.24
C GLU A 302 -5.70 10.48 18.06
N ASN A 303 -5.48 11.77 18.35
CA ASN A 303 -5.02 12.77 17.38
C ASN A 303 -5.93 12.90 16.15
N GLN A 304 -7.24 13.02 16.38
CA GLN A 304 -8.20 13.22 15.29
C GLN A 304 -7.80 14.39 14.39
N SER A 305 -7.86 14.15 13.10
CA SER A 305 -7.50 15.11 12.07
C SER A 305 -8.62 15.19 11.04
N THR A 306 -8.78 16.38 10.45
CA THR A 306 -9.71 16.61 9.35
C THR A 306 -8.97 17.26 8.20
N TYR A 307 -9.17 16.78 6.99
CA TYR A 307 -8.56 17.31 5.78
C TYR A 307 -9.58 17.42 4.65
N VAL A 308 -9.68 18.61 4.08
CA VAL A 308 -10.50 18.83 2.88
C VAL A 308 -9.60 18.68 1.66
N TYR A 309 -9.93 17.73 0.82
CA TYR A 309 -9.23 17.45 -0.43
C TYR A 309 -10.02 17.97 -1.62
N THR A 310 -9.32 18.58 -2.56
CA THR A 310 -9.85 19.05 -3.83
C THR A 310 -8.91 18.54 -4.93
N PRO A 311 -9.34 17.62 -5.79
CA PRO A 311 -8.52 17.14 -6.88
C PRO A 311 -8.24 18.27 -7.90
N ASP A 312 -7.10 18.22 -8.55
CA ASP A 312 -6.69 19.19 -9.60
C ASP A 312 -7.67 19.19 -10.78
N THR A 313 -8.21 18.03 -11.10
CA THR A 313 -9.29 17.83 -12.06
C THR A 313 -10.40 17.04 -11.36
N PRO A 314 -11.67 17.45 -11.48
CA PRO A 314 -12.78 16.67 -10.93
C PRO A 314 -12.71 15.21 -11.41
N LEU A 315 -12.98 14.26 -10.49
CA LEU A 315 -13.00 12.85 -10.82
C LEU A 315 -14.32 12.50 -11.47
N GLU A 316 -14.27 11.94 -12.66
CA GLU A 316 -15.43 11.43 -13.36
C GLU A 316 -15.93 10.10 -12.74
N PHE A 317 -17.07 9.62 -13.16
CA PHE A 317 -17.67 8.38 -12.68
C PHE A 317 -16.70 7.19 -12.80
N LEU A 318 -16.50 6.45 -11.72
CA LEU A 318 -15.56 5.33 -11.55
C LEU A 318 -14.07 5.69 -11.63
N GLU A 319 -13.69 6.94 -11.74
CA GLU A 319 -12.29 7.33 -11.62
C GLU A 319 -11.80 7.22 -10.18
N THR A 320 -10.57 6.77 -10.00
CA THR A 320 -9.88 6.62 -8.72
C THR A 320 -8.73 7.61 -8.59
N ILE A 321 -8.38 7.95 -7.36
CA ILE A 321 -7.19 8.75 -7.04
C ILE A 321 -6.61 8.37 -5.69
N GLU A 322 -5.27 8.36 -5.62
CA GLU A 322 -4.55 8.23 -4.36
C GLU A 322 -4.43 9.59 -3.66
N VAL A 323 -4.73 9.62 -2.38
CA VAL A 323 -4.70 10.85 -1.56
C VAL A 323 -3.76 10.66 -0.37
N SER A 324 -2.75 11.53 -0.27
CA SER A 324 -1.90 11.63 0.92
C SER A 324 -2.57 12.51 1.97
N LEU A 325 -2.75 11.98 3.18
CA LEU A 325 -3.45 12.65 4.27
C LEU A 325 -2.45 13.36 5.20
N PRO A 326 -2.44 14.71 5.26
CA PRO A 326 -1.53 15.45 6.14
C PRO A 326 -1.78 15.11 7.62
N TYR A 327 -0.73 14.84 8.38
CA TYR A 327 -0.85 14.49 9.78
C TYR A 327 -0.01 15.42 10.66
N ASN A 328 -0.62 16.06 11.66
CA ASN A 328 0.06 16.98 12.57
C ASN A 328 0.97 16.22 13.54
N VAL A 329 0.53 15.05 14.00
CA VAL A 329 1.31 14.17 14.88
C VAL A 329 1.65 12.91 14.10
N PRO A 330 2.93 12.65 13.81
CA PRO A 330 3.30 11.52 12.98
C PRO A 330 2.80 10.19 13.55
N PRO A 331 2.22 9.30 12.73
CA PRO A 331 1.70 8.00 13.16
C PRO A 331 2.70 7.19 13.99
N TYR A 332 3.97 7.23 13.59
CA TYR A 332 5.05 6.51 14.25
C TYR A 332 5.40 7.01 15.66
N THR A 333 4.80 8.09 16.16
CA THR A 333 5.02 8.61 17.52
C THR A 333 4.03 8.08 18.54
N ILE A 334 2.97 7.40 18.10
CA ILE A 334 1.89 6.87 18.94
C ILE A 334 2.20 5.43 19.33
N GLY A 335 1.89 5.02 20.54
CA GLY A 335 2.02 3.66 21.06
C GLY A 335 3.46 3.19 21.33
N GLY A 336 3.65 1.92 21.70
CA GLY A 336 4.90 1.21 21.88
C GLY A 336 5.44 0.57 20.60
N ASP A 337 6.68 0.05 20.59
CA ASP A 337 7.31 -0.51 19.37
C ASP A 337 6.59 -1.74 18.83
N ASP A 338 6.06 -2.58 19.67
CA ASP A 338 5.38 -3.82 19.27
C ASP A 338 3.85 -3.71 19.35
N ASP A 339 3.32 -2.49 19.60
CA ASP A 339 1.88 -2.29 19.71
C ASP A 339 1.25 -2.37 18.31
N MET A 340 0.19 -3.18 18.18
CA MET A 340 -0.68 -3.16 17.02
C MET A 340 -1.55 -1.91 17.10
N LEU A 341 -1.36 -0.99 16.18
CA LEU A 341 -2.13 0.24 16.06
C LEU A 341 -3.19 0.09 14.99
N GLN A 342 -4.25 0.87 15.08
CA GLN A 342 -5.31 0.95 14.09
C GLN A 342 -5.36 2.36 13.50
N PHE A 343 -5.25 2.46 12.20
CA PHE A 343 -5.55 3.68 11.46
C PHE A 343 -7.02 3.64 11.05
N ASN A 344 -7.79 4.64 11.44
CA ASN A 344 -9.19 4.81 11.08
C ASN A 344 -9.31 6.00 10.15
N VAL A 345 -10.11 5.87 9.11
CA VAL A 345 -10.37 6.97 8.17
C VAL A 345 -11.80 6.89 7.66
N SER A 346 -12.42 8.06 7.51
CA SER A 346 -13.66 8.22 6.78
C SER A 346 -13.54 9.34 5.76
N VAL A 347 -14.28 9.21 4.67
CA VAL A 347 -14.42 10.22 3.62
C VAL A 347 -15.90 10.51 3.39
N GLU A 348 -16.24 11.75 3.14
CA GLU A 348 -17.56 12.19 2.74
C GLU A 348 -17.45 13.35 1.75
N LEU A 349 -18.49 13.55 0.94
CA LEU A 349 -18.54 14.71 0.05
C LEU A 349 -18.59 16.00 0.86
N SER A 350 -17.77 16.99 0.53
CA SER A 350 -17.71 18.28 1.24
C SER A 350 -19.02 19.08 1.18
N ASN A 351 -19.92 18.78 0.25
CA ASN A 351 -21.23 19.38 0.12
C ASN A 351 -22.33 18.65 0.94
N GLY A 352 -22.02 17.50 1.56
CA GLY A 352 -22.94 16.72 2.38
C GLY A 352 -24.04 16.00 1.58
N LEU A 353 -23.83 15.74 0.30
CA LEU A 353 -24.80 15.06 -0.58
C LEU A 353 -24.45 13.58 -0.85
N ASP A 354 -23.57 12.99 -0.05
CA ASP A 354 -23.18 11.60 -0.17
C ASP A 354 -24.36 10.65 0.02
N GLU A 355 -24.61 9.79 -0.96
CA GLU A 355 -25.82 8.93 -1.01
C GLU A 355 -25.57 7.54 -0.41
N GLU A 356 -24.27 7.08 -0.32
CA GLU A 356 -23.93 5.80 0.30
C GLU A 356 -22.83 5.97 1.36
N LEU A 357 -23.24 6.30 2.58
CA LEU A 357 -22.30 6.61 3.67
C LEU A 357 -21.53 5.39 4.21
N THR A 358 -21.95 4.16 3.88
CA THR A 358 -21.34 2.95 4.45
C THR A 358 -20.05 2.54 3.74
N ASN A 359 -19.82 3.03 2.53
CA ASN A 359 -18.61 2.78 1.73
C ASN A 359 -17.49 3.81 1.96
N GLY A 360 -17.79 4.87 2.72
CA GLY A 360 -16.84 5.95 3.04
C GLY A 360 -15.96 5.69 4.26
N GLU A 361 -16.02 4.52 4.92
CA GLU A 361 -15.28 4.25 6.15
C GLU A 361 -14.42 3.00 6.02
N ALA A 362 -13.16 3.09 6.45
CA ALA A 362 -12.26 1.93 6.55
C ALA A 362 -11.29 2.06 7.73
N HIS A 363 -10.67 0.95 8.06
CA HIS A 363 -9.58 0.90 9.02
C HIS A 363 -8.53 -0.13 8.60
N SER A 364 -7.27 0.13 8.99
CA SER A 364 -6.16 -0.80 8.82
C SER A 364 -5.40 -0.99 10.12
N SER A 365 -4.77 -2.14 10.27
CA SER A 365 -3.84 -2.41 11.35
C SER A 365 -2.41 -2.18 10.88
N PHE A 366 -1.55 -1.74 11.77
CA PHE A 366 -0.13 -1.61 11.47
C PHE A 366 0.72 -1.63 12.74
N VAL A 367 2.01 -1.96 12.59
CA VAL A 367 3.01 -1.82 13.64
C VAL A 367 3.94 -0.67 13.25
N ARG A 368 4.20 0.23 14.17
CA ARG A 368 5.11 1.34 13.89
C ARG A 368 6.55 0.86 13.67
N PRO A 369 7.38 1.60 12.94
CA PRO A 369 8.79 1.26 12.79
C PRO A 369 9.50 1.17 14.15
N PRO A 370 10.41 0.19 14.34
CA PRO A 370 11.08 0.00 15.61
C PRO A 370 11.90 1.22 16.02
N THR A 371 11.91 1.52 17.31
CA THR A 371 12.64 2.66 17.86
C THR A 371 14.11 2.32 18.10
N TRP A 372 15.00 3.10 17.52
CA TRP A 372 16.43 3.06 17.81
C TRP A 372 16.80 4.21 18.74
N ALA A 373 16.60 3.99 20.02
CA ALA A 373 16.96 4.96 21.05
C ALA A 373 18.47 4.94 21.35
N TYR A 374 19.06 6.12 21.49
CA TYR A 374 20.42 6.31 21.95
C TYR A 374 20.43 6.80 23.38
N ASN A 375 21.11 6.06 24.27
CA ASN A 375 21.28 6.44 25.68
C ASN A 375 22.50 7.36 25.90
N ASP A 376 23.29 7.58 24.86
CA ASP A 376 24.47 8.45 24.89
C ASP A 376 24.22 9.67 24.01
N LEU A 377 24.08 10.83 24.64
CA LEU A 377 23.85 12.12 24.00
C LEU A 377 24.91 12.52 22.96
N ASN A 378 26.05 11.83 22.96
CA ASN A 378 27.18 12.16 22.10
C ASN A 378 27.29 11.25 20.87
N ASP A 379 26.42 10.25 20.72
CA ASP A 379 26.52 9.32 19.60
C ASP A 379 25.17 9.10 18.89
N ASN A 380 24.90 9.94 17.89
CA ASN A 380 23.74 9.86 17.03
C ASN A 380 24.06 9.17 15.70
N ARG A 381 24.98 8.18 15.70
CA ARG A 381 25.50 7.60 14.49
C ARG A 381 25.06 6.16 14.27
N ILE A 382 24.80 5.84 13.00
CA ILE A 382 24.66 4.46 12.51
C ILE A 382 25.86 4.08 11.65
N ILE A 383 26.16 2.79 11.60
CA ILE A 383 27.13 2.23 10.66
C ILE A 383 26.38 1.41 9.63
N VAL A 384 26.59 1.72 8.37
CA VAL A 384 26.14 0.94 7.22
C VAL A 384 27.30 0.10 6.69
N TRP A 385 27.09 -1.20 6.53
CA TRP A 385 28.04 -2.11 5.94
C TRP A 385 27.42 -2.74 4.70
N VAL A 386 28.10 -2.57 3.58
CA VAL A 386 27.71 -3.19 2.31
C VAL A 386 28.91 -3.94 1.75
N LYS A 387 28.70 -5.18 1.42
CA LYS A 387 29.60 -5.93 0.55
C LYS A 387 28.97 -5.98 -0.83
N THR A 388 29.61 -5.38 -1.80
CA THR A 388 29.19 -5.45 -3.21
C THR A 388 29.45 -6.84 -3.78
N ASN A 389 28.65 -7.23 -4.75
CA ASN A 389 28.86 -8.38 -5.63
C ASN A 389 29.87 -8.04 -6.77
N ASN A 390 29.87 -8.77 -7.90
CA ASN A 390 30.71 -8.50 -9.07
C ASN A 390 30.23 -7.32 -9.91
N ALA A 391 28.97 -6.88 -9.73
CA ALA A 391 28.31 -5.81 -10.47
C ALA A 391 28.00 -4.58 -9.55
N PRO A 392 29.02 -3.94 -8.97
CA PRO A 392 28.85 -2.92 -7.93
C PRO A 392 28.11 -1.66 -8.40
N ASN A 393 28.11 -1.37 -9.70
CA ASN A 393 27.49 -0.17 -10.25
C ASN A 393 25.96 -0.23 -10.26
N GLU A 394 25.38 -1.40 -10.07
CA GLU A 394 23.94 -1.64 -9.99
C GLU A 394 23.40 -1.27 -8.61
N THR A 395 24.23 -1.40 -7.58
CA THR A 395 23.83 -1.20 -6.19
C THR A 395 23.92 0.27 -5.78
N SER A 396 22.85 0.79 -5.23
CA SER A 396 22.83 2.09 -4.56
C SER A 396 21.99 2.06 -3.29
N ILE A 397 22.27 2.97 -2.35
CA ILE A 397 21.53 3.11 -1.11
C ILE A 397 21.04 4.54 -0.96
N VAL A 398 19.80 4.66 -0.52
CA VAL A 398 19.20 5.93 -0.15
C VAL A 398 18.60 5.82 1.24
N LEU A 399 18.91 6.75 2.11
CA LEU A 399 18.27 6.95 3.39
C LEU A 399 17.39 8.19 3.30
N THR A 400 16.10 8.03 3.38
CA THR A 400 15.14 9.13 3.36
C THR A 400 14.57 9.40 4.74
N ASN A 401 14.24 10.66 5.02
CA ASN A 401 13.47 11.06 6.18
C ASN A 401 11.96 10.99 5.90
N ARG A 402 11.14 11.31 6.90
CA ARG A 402 9.68 11.33 6.83
C ARG A 402 9.12 12.11 5.63
N ASP A 403 9.75 13.22 5.27
CA ASP A 403 9.25 14.12 4.23
C ASP A 403 9.78 13.71 2.82
N GLY A 404 10.35 12.52 2.70
CA GLY A 404 10.98 12.02 1.47
C GLY A 404 12.35 12.68 1.17
N GLY A 405 12.82 13.57 2.04
CA GLY A 405 14.12 14.22 1.89
C GLY A 405 15.27 13.23 2.08
N VAL A 406 16.27 13.28 1.19
CA VAL A 406 17.43 12.39 1.24
C VAL A 406 18.35 12.83 2.38
N ALA A 407 18.43 12.02 3.43
CA ALA A 407 19.36 12.22 4.55
C ALA A 407 20.76 11.72 4.24
N TRP A 408 20.88 10.66 3.45
CA TRP A 408 22.14 10.10 2.98
C TRP A 408 21.94 9.21 1.76
N THR A 409 22.95 9.15 0.88
CA THR A 409 22.94 8.26 -0.27
C THR A 409 24.36 7.81 -0.62
N ARG A 410 24.48 6.63 -1.20
CA ARG A 410 25.73 6.10 -1.73
C ARG A 410 25.49 5.16 -2.90
N ALA A 411 26.32 5.31 -3.94
CA ALA A 411 26.49 4.35 -5.03
C ALA A 411 27.89 3.69 -4.92
N TYR A 412 28.04 2.54 -5.52
CA TYR A 412 29.25 1.74 -5.43
C TYR A 412 29.89 1.54 -6.81
N SER A 413 31.21 1.28 -6.84
CA SER A 413 31.97 1.05 -8.08
C SER A 413 33.09 0.02 -7.93
N GLU A 414 33.29 -0.51 -6.74
CA GLU A 414 34.34 -1.50 -6.45
C GLU A 414 33.68 -2.85 -6.19
N ALA A 415 34.01 -3.84 -7.04
CA ALA A 415 33.46 -5.18 -6.93
C ALA A 415 34.03 -5.97 -5.74
N ASN A 416 33.21 -6.85 -5.16
CA ASN A 416 33.58 -7.72 -4.03
C ASN A 416 34.21 -7.00 -2.84
N THR A 417 33.85 -5.74 -2.64
CA THR A 417 34.47 -4.86 -1.63
C THR A 417 33.52 -4.60 -0.48
N ILE A 418 34.06 -4.60 0.74
CA ILE A 418 33.31 -4.24 1.94
C ILE A 418 33.45 -2.74 2.19
N HIS A 419 32.36 -2.03 2.06
CA HIS A 419 32.23 -0.63 2.38
C HIS A 419 31.64 -0.44 3.79
N ARG A 420 32.12 0.58 4.50
CA ARG A 420 31.66 0.90 5.85
C ARG A 420 31.50 2.41 5.96
N ASP A 421 30.27 2.84 6.14
CA ASP A 421 29.94 4.25 6.28
C ASP A 421 29.39 4.51 7.68
N THR A 422 29.75 5.66 8.23
CA THR A 422 29.20 6.12 9.49
C THR A 422 28.39 7.38 9.22
N ILE A 423 27.12 7.36 9.57
CA ILE A 423 26.14 8.40 9.26
C ILE A 423 25.60 8.95 10.57
N SER A 424 25.59 10.28 10.73
CA SER A 424 24.93 10.96 11.83
C SER A 424 23.49 11.29 11.46
N LEU A 425 22.54 10.97 12.34
CA LEU A 425 21.12 11.20 12.13
C LEU A 425 20.56 12.15 13.19
N ASN A 426 19.57 12.92 12.81
CA ASN A 426 18.72 13.66 13.74
C ASN A 426 17.57 12.75 14.22
N GLU A 427 16.82 13.19 15.22
CA GLU A 427 15.57 12.53 15.60
C GLU A 427 14.58 12.52 14.43
N GLY A 428 13.89 11.40 14.25
CA GLY A 428 12.93 11.25 13.19
C GLY A 428 12.68 9.81 12.76
N CYS A 429 11.80 9.64 11.80
CA CYS A 429 11.59 8.37 11.13
C CYS A 429 12.36 8.35 9.81
N TYR A 430 12.97 7.21 9.53
CA TYR A 430 13.83 7.02 8.36
C TYR A 430 13.48 5.73 7.64
N ARG A 431 13.62 5.77 6.32
CA ARG A 431 13.58 4.59 5.46
C ARG A 431 14.96 4.40 4.83
N PHE A 432 15.56 3.25 5.10
CA PHE A 432 16.80 2.78 4.48
C PHE A 432 16.44 1.88 3.32
N THR A 433 16.76 2.27 2.09
CA THR A 433 16.45 1.49 0.89
C THR A 433 17.71 1.15 0.15
N VAL A 434 17.89 -0.13 -0.19
CA VAL A 434 18.90 -0.63 -1.12
C VAL A 434 18.20 -0.84 -2.45
N TYR A 435 18.74 -0.25 -3.49
CA TYR A 435 18.29 -0.41 -4.87
C TYR A 435 19.31 -1.22 -5.66
N ASP A 436 18.79 -2.01 -6.57
CA ASP A 436 19.55 -2.71 -7.59
C ASP A 436 18.98 -2.36 -8.96
N SER A 437 19.82 -1.89 -9.91
CA SER A 437 19.34 -1.39 -11.19
C SER A 437 19.24 -2.45 -12.28
N ASP A 438 19.77 -3.64 -12.03
CA ASP A 438 19.60 -4.83 -12.90
C ASP A 438 18.54 -5.79 -12.34
N ASP A 439 17.86 -5.33 -11.27
CA ASP A 439 16.68 -5.95 -10.65
C ASP A 439 16.92 -7.35 -10.07
N ASP A 440 18.16 -7.71 -9.71
CA ASP A 440 18.50 -9.04 -9.20
C ASP A 440 19.06 -9.07 -7.77
N GLY A 441 19.17 -7.90 -7.15
CA GLY A 441 19.62 -7.76 -5.78
C GLY A 441 21.11 -8.00 -5.59
N LEU A 442 21.52 -8.38 -4.37
CA LEU A 442 22.93 -8.57 -4.04
C LEU A 442 23.36 -10.05 -4.09
N GLY A 443 22.43 -10.98 -4.22
CA GLY A 443 22.71 -12.39 -4.02
C GLY A 443 21.89 -13.37 -4.86
N PHE A 444 21.40 -12.96 -6.02
CA PHE A 444 20.61 -13.82 -6.88
C PHE A 444 21.44 -15.01 -7.44
N TRP A 445 20.93 -16.21 -7.26
CA TRP A 445 21.67 -17.44 -7.52
C TRP A 445 21.91 -17.76 -9.00
N ALA A 446 21.06 -17.27 -9.91
CA ALA A 446 21.06 -17.66 -11.32
C ALA A 446 21.90 -16.74 -12.22
N ASN A 447 22.48 -15.66 -11.68
CA ASN A 447 23.46 -14.83 -12.38
C ASN A 447 24.91 -15.20 -12.01
N ASN A 448 25.88 -14.48 -12.57
CA ASN A 448 27.30 -14.68 -12.28
C ASN A 448 27.88 -13.58 -11.38
N ASP A 449 27.04 -12.77 -10.73
CA ASP A 449 27.47 -11.59 -10.02
C ASP A 449 27.96 -11.90 -8.60
N GLY A 450 27.87 -13.16 -8.22
CA GLY A 450 28.35 -13.63 -6.92
C GLY A 450 27.44 -13.16 -5.79
N GLY A 451 27.97 -12.96 -4.58
CA GLY A 451 27.18 -12.62 -3.42
C GLY A 451 27.68 -11.38 -2.68
N GLY A 452 26.77 -10.47 -2.42
CA GLY A 452 26.94 -9.30 -1.56
C GLY A 452 26.03 -9.37 -0.32
N TYR A 453 25.97 -8.31 0.43
CA TYR A 453 25.02 -8.10 1.51
C TYR A 453 24.92 -6.62 1.88
N ALA A 454 23.77 -6.22 2.40
CA ALA A 454 23.57 -4.93 3.05
C ALA A 454 23.11 -5.13 4.50
N ARG A 455 23.73 -4.43 5.43
CA ARG A 455 23.37 -4.46 6.84
C ARG A 455 23.76 -3.18 7.54
N PHE A 456 23.08 -2.84 8.62
CA PHE A 456 23.38 -1.64 9.37
C PHE A 456 23.06 -1.81 10.85
N LYS A 457 23.64 -0.94 11.70
CA LYS A 457 23.44 -0.96 13.15
C LYS A 457 23.73 0.40 13.76
N LYS A 458 23.33 0.61 15.02
CA LYS A 458 23.83 1.71 15.86
C LYS A 458 25.34 1.54 16.09
N VAL A 459 26.11 2.64 16.13
CA VAL A 459 27.57 2.59 16.44
C VAL A 459 27.82 1.88 17.76
N ALA A 460 27.08 2.26 18.81
CA ALA A 460 27.16 1.64 20.13
C ALA A 460 26.46 0.27 20.23
N GLY A 461 25.72 -0.16 19.21
CA GLY A 461 24.97 -1.43 19.19
C GLY A 461 25.86 -2.60 18.80
N SER A 462 25.57 -3.80 19.35
CA SER A 462 26.24 -5.05 18.98
C SER A 462 25.58 -5.73 17.76
N ASN A 463 24.26 -5.62 17.62
CA ASN A 463 23.49 -6.36 16.64
C ASN A 463 23.30 -5.56 15.34
N PHE A 464 23.42 -6.28 14.22
CA PHE A 464 23.09 -5.76 12.89
C PHE A 464 21.65 -6.08 12.54
N THR A 465 20.97 -5.12 11.91
CA THR A 465 19.83 -5.40 11.02
C THR A 465 20.43 -5.83 9.69
N VAL A 466 20.12 -7.05 9.27
CA VAL A 466 20.60 -7.66 8.02
C VAL A 466 19.42 -7.70 7.06
N LEU A 467 19.60 -7.18 5.86
CA LEU A 467 18.60 -7.24 4.80
C LEU A 467 18.77 -8.53 4.01
N GLU A 468 17.66 -9.01 3.43
CA GLU A 468 17.68 -10.11 2.47
C GLU A 468 18.56 -9.73 1.28
N GLU A 469 19.34 -10.66 0.76
CA GLU A 469 20.26 -10.42 -0.34
C GLU A 469 19.65 -10.72 -1.72
N ASP A 470 18.69 -11.64 -1.81
CA ASP A 470 17.90 -11.95 -3.01
C ASP A 470 16.56 -11.19 -2.96
N PHE A 471 16.63 -9.89 -3.18
CA PHE A 471 15.49 -8.98 -3.02
C PHE A 471 14.92 -8.46 -4.34
N GLY A 472 15.53 -8.75 -5.48
CA GLY A 472 15.14 -8.16 -6.76
C GLY A 472 15.47 -6.67 -6.85
N LYS A 473 14.52 -5.82 -7.24
CA LYS A 473 14.70 -4.39 -7.53
C LYS A 473 15.10 -3.53 -6.33
N SER A 474 14.50 -3.76 -5.18
CA SER A 474 14.81 -2.99 -3.98
C SER A 474 14.36 -3.68 -2.69
N ILE A 475 15.00 -3.32 -1.59
CA ILE A 475 14.58 -3.69 -0.25
C ILE A 475 14.66 -2.50 0.69
N SER A 476 13.62 -2.30 1.49
CA SER A 476 13.53 -1.19 2.44
C SER A 476 13.40 -1.65 3.87
N TYR A 477 13.90 -0.83 4.79
CA TYR A 477 13.71 -1.00 6.22
C TYR A 477 13.44 0.36 6.86
N ALA A 478 12.29 0.48 7.52
CA ALA A 478 11.92 1.69 8.25
C ALA A 478 12.32 1.58 9.72
N PHE A 479 12.80 2.67 10.33
CA PHE A 479 13.12 2.74 11.74
C PHE A 479 12.95 4.17 12.26
N ARG A 480 12.63 4.29 13.55
CA ARG A 480 12.61 5.56 14.27
C ARG A 480 13.96 5.76 14.95
N PHE A 481 14.49 6.93 14.81
CA PHE A 481 15.70 7.34 15.48
C PHE A 481 15.36 8.36 16.58
N GLU A 482 15.61 8.01 17.83
CA GLU A 482 15.38 8.86 18.99
C GLU A 482 16.67 9.05 19.75
N THR A 483 16.98 10.28 20.09
CA THR A 483 17.98 10.59 21.10
C THR A 483 17.25 10.61 22.44
N ASN A 484 17.44 9.59 23.25
CA ASN A 484 17.05 9.68 24.64
C ASN A 484 17.87 10.79 25.28
N LEU A 485 17.36 12.00 25.24
CA LEU A 485 17.69 12.99 26.25
C LEU A 485 17.21 12.36 27.54
N VAL A 486 18.14 11.70 28.28
CA VAL A 486 17.95 11.50 29.70
C VAL A 486 17.99 12.91 30.30
N THR A 487 16.92 13.65 30.16
CA THR A 487 16.56 14.61 31.17
C THR A 487 16.34 13.75 32.39
N GLY A 488 17.35 13.71 33.29
CA GLY A 488 17.25 12.96 34.53
C GLY A 488 16.14 13.54 35.39
N VAL A 489 14.94 13.14 35.09
CA VAL A 489 13.77 13.23 35.96
C VAL A 489 13.05 11.90 35.76
N ASP A 490 13.07 11.05 36.77
CA ASP A 490 12.08 9.99 36.89
C ASP A 490 10.72 10.61 36.65
N GLU A 491 9.93 10.01 35.74
CA GLU A 491 8.51 10.29 35.58
C GLU A 491 7.83 9.97 36.92
N VAL A 492 7.82 10.95 37.82
CA VAL A 492 6.86 11.00 38.92
C VAL A 492 5.53 11.25 38.21
N LEU A 493 4.62 10.29 38.30
CA LEU A 493 3.21 10.46 37.97
C LEU A 493 2.80 11.88 38.35
N GLU A 494 2.50 12.75 37.37
CA GLU A 494 2.06 14.11 37.62
C GLU A 494 0.74 14.04 38.41
N GLU A 495 0.84 14.18 39.73
CA GLU A 495 -0.26 14.84 40.43
C GLU A 495 -0.34 16.24 39.84
N GLU A 496 -1.51 16.66 39.36
CA GLU A 496 -1.73 17.97 38.75
C GLU A 496 -1.06 19.04 39.63
N SER A 497 0.07 19.58 39.14
CA SER A 497 0.82 20.59 39.86
C SER A 497 -0.05 21.84 40.00
N THR A 498 -0.44 22.16 41.22
CA THR A 498 -1.25 23.34 41.55
C THR A 498 -0.46 24.64 41.46
N THR A 499 0.88 24.57 41.26
CA THR A 499 1.78 25.74 41.22
C THR A 499 2.16 26.12 39.81
N SER A 500 2.26 27.43 39.51
CA SER A 500 2.76 27.94 38.25
C SER A 500 3.71 29.12 38.41
N VAL A 501 4.66 29.27 37.46
CA VAL A 501 5.59 30.40 37.37
C VAL A 501 5.57 31.01 36.00
N SER A 502 5.18 32.27 35.88
CA SER A 502 5.21 33.02 34.62
C SER A 502 6.15 34.23 34.75
N VAL A 503 7.00 34.48 33.74
CA VAL A 503 8.01 35.56 33.76
C VAL A 503 7.72 36.57 32.66
N PHE A 504 7.69 37.86 33.01
CA PHE A 504 7.48 38.98 32.11
C PHE A 504 8.22 40.25 32.55
N PRO A 505 8.61 41.16 31.64
CA PRO A 505 8.75 40.88 30.21
C PRO A 505 9.80 39.82 29.95
N ASN A 506 9.59 39.01 28.91
CA ASN A 506 10.54 38.03 28.44
C ASN A 506 10.45 38.03 26.90
N PRO A 507 11.46 38.54 26.18
CA PRO A 507 12.76 39.05 26.65
C PRO A 507 12.70 40.28 27.56
N THR A 508 13.81 40.51 28.34
CA THR A 508 13.94 41.68 29.23
C THR A 508 15.27 42.40 29.02
N SER A 509 15.22 43.76 29.01
CA SER A 509 16.43 44.57 29.00
C SER A 509 16.95 44.92 30.41
N GLY A 510 16.23 44.56 31.48
CA GLY A 510 16.60 44.94 32.84
C GLY A 510 15.95 44.04 33.90
N ILE A 511 14.80 44.43 34.41
CA ILE A 511 14.14 43.70 35.51
C ILE A 511 13.07 42.76 34.92
N ALA A 512 13.22 41.47 35.16
CA ALA A 512 12.19 40.47 34.96
C ALA A 512 11.29 40.33 36.21
N ARG A 513 10.01 40.09 35.99
CA ARG A 513 9.02 39.85 37.09
C ARG A 513 8.52 38.41 36.95
N ALA A 514 8.69 37.64 38.01
CA ALA A 514 8.11 36.30 38.05
C ALA A 514 6.84 36.29 38.90
N LYS A 515 5.72 35.92 38.29
CA LYS A 515 4.44 35.70 39.01
C LYS A 515 4.41 34.24 39.42
N LEU A 516 4.26 34.03 40.73
CA LEU A 516 4.16 32.73 41.37
C LEU A 516 2.72 32.47 41.82
N GLU A 517 2.04 31.49 41.24
CA GLU A 517 0.68 31.11 41.62
C GLU A 517 0.67 29.73 42.26
N GLY A 518 -0.22 29.51 43.22
CA GLY A 518 -0.42 28.25 43.91
C GLY A 518 0.60 27.96 45.05
N TYR A 519 1.62 28.79 45.25
CA TYR A 519 2.61 28.61 46.34
C TYR A 519 2.04 29.14 47.67
N HIS A 520 2.15 28.32 48.70
CA HIS A 520 1.59 28.59 50.04
C HIS A 520 2.66 28.79 51.12
N SER A 521 3.93 28.62 50.81
CA SER A 521 5.06 28.83 51.69
C SER A 521 6.12 29.76 51.08
N ASN A 522 7.18 30.09 51.86
CA ASN A 522 8.35 30.75 51.29
C ASN A 522 9.00 29.83 50.23
N VAL A 523 9.41 30.42 49.10
CA VAL A 523 10.11 29.74 48.03
C VAL A 523 11.55 30.19 47.97
N ASN A 524 12.46 29.28 47.63
CA ASN A 524 13.81 29.58 47.23
C ASN A 524 13.85 29.78 45.72
N TRP A 525 14.61 30.78 45.27
CA TRP A 525 14.81 30.99 43.85
C TRP A 525 16.30 31.10 43.49
N ILE A 526 16.64 30.60 42.30
CA ILE A 526 17.99 30.60 41.77
C ILE A 526 17.96 30.98 40.30
N LEU A 527 18.74 32.00 39.90
CA LEU A 527 18.98 32.36 38.51
C LEU A 527 20.33 31.77 38.06
N ARG A 528 20.33 30.98 37.01
CA ARG A 528 21.54 30.38 36.42
C ARG A 528 21.73 30.87 34.98
N ASN A 529 23.01 30.97 34.57
CA ASN A 529 23.35 31.23 33.16
C ASN A 529 23.27 29.93 32.31
N ALA A 530 23.50 30.05 31.01
CA ALA A 530 23.48 28.94 30.07
C ALA A 530 24.50 27.81 30.36
N LEU A 531 25.51 28.08 31.21
CA LEU A 531 26.49 27.09 31.66
C LEU A 531 26.09 26.43 32.99
N GLY A 532 24.89 26.72 33.51
CA GLY A 532 24.38 26.19 34.76
C GLY A 532 24.95 26.87 36.02
N SER A 533 25.79 27.89 35.89
CA SER A 533 26.37 28.59 37.04
C SER A 533 25.32 29.51 37.70
N THR A 534 25.20 29.44 39.02
CA THR A 534 24.31 30.32 39.80
C THR A 534 24.83 31.76 39.74
N ILE A 535 23.97 32.67 39.29
CA ILE A 535 24.24 34.10 39.15
C ILE A 535 23.60 34.90 40.28
N LEU A 536 22.33 34.62 40.58
CA LEU A 536 21.57 35.23 41.66
C LEU A 536 20.76 34.15 42.37
N SER A 537 20.50 34.35 43.67
CA SER A 537 19.61 33.50 44.44
C SER A 537 19.01 34.24 45.62
N GLY A 538 17.91 33.75 46.17
CA GLY A 538 17.29 34.33 47.34
C GLY A 538 16.06 33.58 47.80
N GLU A 539 15.44 34.09 48.86
CA GLU A 539 14.13 33.63 49.32
C GLU A 539 13.05 34.67 48.96
N PHE A 540 11.86 34.19 48.74
CA PHE A 540 10.72 35.04 48.40
C PHE A 540 9.45 34.48 49.02
N ASN A 541 8.58 35.39 49.55
CA ASN A 541 7.31 35.02 50.16
C ASN A 541 6.16 35.42 49.22
N PRO A 542 5.54 34.48 48.52
CA PRO A 542 4.46 34.75 47.58
C PRO A 542 3.16 35.24 48.23
N ARG A 543 3.00 35.01 49.56
CA ARG A 543 1.83 35.47 50.32
C ARG A 543 1.85 36.97 50.63
N THR A 544 3.05 37.53 50.73
CA THR A 544 3.25 38.96 51.04
C THR A 544 3.47 39.79 49.80
N ASN A 545 3.89 39.17 48.72
CA ASN A 545 4.14 39.85 47.45
C ASN A 545 3.83 38.91 46.29
N MET A 546 3.04 39.40 45.32
CA MET A 546 2.61 38.54 44.19
C MET A 546 3.66 38.41 43.08
N LEU A 547 4.71 39.24 43.11
CA LEU A 547 5.73 39.28 42.05
C LEU A 547 7.11 39.26 42.63
N LEU A 548 7.90 38.27 42.26
CA LEU A 548 9.35 38.23 42.46
C LEU A 548 10.04 39.10 41.42
N LEU A 549 10.85 40.07 41.88
CA LEU A 549 11.65 40.91 40.99
C LEU A 549 13.06 40.34 40.83
N VAL A 550 13.44 40.01 39.61
CA VAL A 550 14.79 39.54 39.26
C VAL A 550 15.50 40.64 38.49
N ASP A 551 16.44 41.32 39.15
CA ASP A 551 17.22 42.39 38.48
C ASP A 551 18.36 41.79 37.64
N MET A 552 18.19 41.87 36.35
CA MET A 552 19.16 41.40 35.35
C MET A 552 19.88 42.57 34.64
N SER A 553 19.76 43.80 35.15
CA SER A 553 20.27 44.99 34.47
C SER A 553 21.78 44.96 34.22
N ASN A 554 22.54 44.31 35.09
CA ASN A 554 23.98 44.20 35.00
C ASN A 554 24.47 42.83 34.49
N LEU A 555 23.56 41.98 33.98
CA LEU A 555 23.90 40.69 33.45
C LEU A 555 24.15 40.81 31.92
N ALA A 556 24.98 39.91 31.42
CA ALA A 556 25.24 39.83 29.96
C ALA A 556 23.98 39.40 29.21
N GLU A 557 23.87 39.79 27.94
CA GLU A 557 22.84 39.29 27.04
C GLU A 557 22.95 37.76 26.91
N GLY A 558 21.80 37.08 26.85
CA GLY A 558 21.74 35.65 26.71
C GLY A 558 20.58 34.99 27.46
N MET A 559 20.55 33.65 27.43
CA MET A 559 19.54 32.84 28.12
C MET A 559 19.93 32.53 29.57
N TYR A 560 18.96 32.65 30.45
CA TYR A 560 19.05 32.32 31.88
C TYR A 560 17.89 31.42 32.29
N SER A 561 18.11 30.53 33.26
CA SER A 561 17.05 29.74 33.85
C SER A 561 16.78 30.25 35.29
N LEU A 562 15.49 30.52 35.58
CA LEU A 562 14.99 30.84 36.91
C LEU A 562 14.36 29.58 37.52
N LEU A 563 15.01 29.00 38.51
CA LEU A 563 14.51 27.88 39.29
C LEU A 563 13.76 28.41 40.52
N ILE A 564 12.55 27.97 40.76
CA ILE A 564 11.75 28.25 41.96
C ILE A 564 11.49 26.93 42.65
N SER A 565 11.87 26.84 43.95
CA SER A 565 11.68 25.65 44.79
C SER A 565 10.86 26.00 46.03
N GLY A 566 9.71 25.35 46.20
CA GLY A 566 8.81 25.56 47.37
C GLY A 566 7.61 24.63 47.32
N ASP A 567 6.96 24.42 48.44
CA ASP A 567 5.79 23.54 48.61
C ASP A 567 5.98 22.12 48.06
N ASN A 568 7.22 21.58 48.17
CA ASN A 568 7.70 20.30 47.62
C ASN A 568 7.70 20.24 46.07
N GLU A 569 7.62 21.36 45.39
CA GLU A 569 7.71 21.45 43.96
C GLU A 569 8.88 22.33 43.51
N GLU A 570 9.43 22.01 42.32
CA GLU A 570 10.42 22.82 41.62
C GLU A 570 9.90 23.18 40.25
N LYS A 571 9.97 24.47 39.89
CA LYS A 571 9.59 24.99 38.57
C LYS A 571 10.74 25.77 37.95
N VAL A 572 10.96 25.57 36.68
CA VAL A 572 11.98 26.29 35.92
C VAL A 572 11.31 27.16 34.85
N SER A 573 11.68 28.42 34.79
CA SER A 573 11.30 29.33 33.71
C SER A 573 12.53 29.92 33.04
N TRP A 574 12.49 30.00 31.74
CA TRP A 574 13.58 30.59 30.94
C TRP A 574 13.39 32.10 30.79
N ILE A 575 14.49 32.86 30.87
CA ILE A 575 14.52 34.32 30.70
C ILE A 575 15.55 34.66 29.65
N VAL A 576 15.16 35.43 28.66
CA VAL A 576 16.05 36.01 27.65
C VAL A 576 16.40 37.43 28.08
N LYS A 577 17.69 37.71 28.26
CA LYS A 577 18.22 39.05 28.50
C LYS A 577 18.73 39.64 27.19
N GLU A 578 18.20 40.80 26.82
CA GLU A 578 18.62 41.64 25.68
C GLU A 578 19.43 42.85 26.15
#